data_ea2c015aa53c9ec121610a8feab721d1
#
_entry.id   ea2c015aa53c9ec121610a8feab721d1
#
_cell.length_a   1.000
_cell.length_b   1.000
_cell.length_c   1.000
_cell.angle_alpha   90.00
_cell.angle_beta   90.00
_cell.angle_gamma   90.00
#
_symmetry.space_group_name_H-M   'P 1'
#
loop_
_entity.id
_entity.type
_entity.pdbx_description
1 polymer ?
#
loop_
_entity_poly.entity_id
_entity_poly.type
_entity_poly.pdbx_seq_one_letter_code
_entity_poly.pdbx_strand_id
1 'polypeptide(L)'
;MSSNPAAPAGPGERRYLRRPIPLVFPTDEEVPEHKLHVELRTALYQLVRLALGDRVIVGTEQFVYFDASNPKRCLAPDLMVWVGAPDEIFGAWKVWERGAPHVAVEIVSPSDAPPSPWKKKLEQYVQCGVREVVRFDPVAKKGRLRIWDRIEGDLVERDVSSPAGHLCDALGLYWCLTVDPVLGLMLRLSRDSAGLELLPTLEEAQRDAQTRRHQAETEARQAEARVRQAEARVRELEAELAKRG
;
A
#
# COMPACT_ATOMS: atom_id res chain seq x y z
N MET A 1 36.32 -15.29 41.66
CA MET A 1 36.26 -13.82 41.78
C MET A 1 34.92 -13.48 42.39
N SER A 2 34.95 -13.02 43.63
CA SER A 2 33.79 -12.79 44.48
C SER A 2 33.06 -11.55 44.03
N SER A 3 31.80 -11.65 43.58
CA SER A 3 30.93 -10.54 43.27
C SER A 3 30.43 -9.94 44.58
N ASN A 4 30.94 -8.77 44.90
CA ASN A 4 30.47 -7.96 46.04
C ASN A 4 28.99 -7.56 45.79
N PRO A 5 28.05 -7.86 46.69
CA PRO A 5 26.67 -7.42 46.52
C PRO A 5 26.60 -5.89 46.61
N ALA A 6 26.00 -5.27 45.60
CA ALA A 6 25.80 -3.82 45.57
C ALA A 6 24.93 -3.37 46.76
N ALA A 7 25.34 -2.30 47.41
CA ALA A 7 24.60 -1.67 48.51
C ALA A 7 23.16 -1.33 48.14
N PRO A 8 22.19 -1.33 49.07
CA PRO A 8 20.81 -0.94 48.77
C PRO A 8 20.72 0.53 48.33
N ALA A 9 20.00 0.79 47.25
CA ALA A 9 19.79 2.14 46.74
C ALA A 9 18.93 2.94 47.71
N GLY A 10 19.25 4.24 47.90
CA GLY A 10 18.48 5.19 48.69
C GLY A 10 17.10 5.50 48.02
N PRO A 11 16.16 6.05 48.79
CA PRO A 11 14.84 6.43 48.23
C PRO A 11 15.00 7.48 47.13
N GLY A 12 14.58 7.12 45.90
CA GLY A 12 14.68 7.97 44.71
C GLY A 12 15.80 7.63 43.75
N GLU A 13 16.70 6.70 44.11
CA GLU A 13 17.78 6.30 43.22
C GLU A 13 17.34 5.20 42.23
N ARG A 14 17.46 5.48 40.92
CA ARG A 14 17.10 4.54 39.87
C ARG A 14 18.22 3.52 39.66
N ARG A 15 17.89 2.25 39.82
CA ARG A 15 18.81 1.12 39.51
C ARG A 15 18.62 0.65 38.08
N TYR A 16 19.71 0.61 37.31
CA TYR A 16 19.73 0.09 35.96
C TYR A 16 20.37 -1.31 35.96
N LEU A 17 19.61 -2.33 35.59
CA LEU A 17 20.14 -3.67 35.35
C LEU A 17 20.77 -3.70 33.95
N ARG A 18 22.11 -3.68 33.89
CA ARG A 18 22.83 -3.90 32.64
C ARG A 18 22.75 -5.39 32.32
N ARG A 19 22.05 -5.75 31.25
CA ARG A 19 22.12 -7.11 30.69
C ARG A 19 23.32 -7.18 29.75
N PRO A 20 24.01 -8.34 29.65
CA PRO A 20 24.99 -8.52 28.58
C PRO A 20 24.35 -8.23 27.22
N ILE A 21 24.97 -7.39 26.43
CA ILE A 21 24.55 -7.16 25.04
C ILE A 21 24.97 -8.38 24.26
N PRO A 22 24.10 -9.05 23.51
CA PRO A 22 24.49 -10.14 22.63
C PRO A 22 25.59 -9.65 21.67
N LEU A 23 26.68 -10.38 21.57
CA LEU A 23 27.77 -10.09 20.64
C LEU A 23 27.47 -10.55 19.22
N VAL A 24 26.41 -11.33 19.05
CA VAL A 24 25.94 -11.82 17.74
C VAL A 24 24.74 -10.97 17.37
N PHE A 25 24.82 -10.32 16.21
CA PHE A 25 23.69 -9.61 15.61
C PHE A 25 23.02 -10.53 14.58
N PRO A 26 21.68 -10.54 14.50
CA PRO A 26 21.00 -11.27 13.46
C PRO A 26 21.49 -10.85 12.08
N THR A 27 21.61 -11.79 11.15
CA THR A 27 21.81 -11.51 9.73
C THR A 27 20.51 -11.01 9.11
N ASP A 28 20.54 -10.48 7.89
CA ASP A 28 19.33 -10.05 7.18
C ASP A 28 18.29 -11.18 7.07
N GLU A 29 18.72 -12.43 7.07
CA GLU A 29 17.87 -13.62 7.04
C GLU A 29 17.10 -13.84 8.35
N GLU A 30 17.59 -13.29 9.45
CA GLU A 30 16.99 -13.38 10.79
C GLU A 30 16.09 -12.18 11.12
N VAL A 31 16.07 -11.16 10.27
CA VAL A 31 15.19 -10.00 10.43
C VAL A 31 13.78 -10.37 9.99
N PRO A 32 12.75 -10.24 10.85
CA PRO A 32 11.39 -10.67 10.55
C PRO A 32 10.80 -10.11 9.27
N GLU A 33 11.23 -8.92 8.88
CA GLU A 33 10.72 -8.26 7.67
C GLU A 33 11.83 -7.47 6.96
N HIS A 34 11.96 -7.68 5.65
CA HIS A 34 12.90 -6.95 4.82
C HIS A 34 12.36 -5.56 4.48
N LYS A 35 13.21 -4.51 4.58
CA LYS A 35 12.79 -3.12 4.35
C LYS A 35 12.06 -2.92 3.01
N LEU A 36 12.56 -3.51 1.93
CA LEU A 36 11.91 -3.43 0.62
C LEU A 36 10.48 -3.99 0.65
N HIS A 37 10.25 -5.08 1.37
CA HIS A 37 8.92 -5.68 1.53
C HIS A 37 7.95 -4.70 2.22
N VAL A 38 8.38 -4.08 3.33
CA VAL A 38 7.59 -3.05 4.05
C VAL A 38 7.21 -1.91 3.11
N GLU A 39 8.17 -1.38 2.35
CA GLU A 39 7.94 -0.25 1.45
C GLU A 39 6.96 -0.61 0.32
N LEU A 40 7.15 -1.76 -0.33
CA LEU A 40 6.27 -2.21 -1.42
C LEU A 40 4.84 -2.49 -0.92
N ARG A 41 4.70 -3.13 0.23
CA ARG A 41 3.41 -3.40 0.87
C ARG A 41 2.71 -2.09 1.24
N THR A 42 3.43 -1.17 1.88
CA THR A 42 2.90 0.13 2.29
C THR A 42 2.45 0.94 1.08
N ALA A 43 3.25 0.98 0.01
CA ALA A 43 2.92 1.69 -1.22
C ALA A 43 1.64 1.13 -1.86
N LEU A 44 1.52 -0.20 -1.95
CA LEU A 44 0.34 -0.87 -2.51
C LEU A 44 -0.91 -0.62 -1.65
N TYR A 45 -0.80 -0.74 -0.32
CA TYR A 45 -1.89 -0.45 0.61
C TYR A 45 -2.40 0.98 0.47
N GLN A 46 -1.50 1.96 0.46
CA GLN A 46 -1.84 3.37 0.31
C GLN A 46 -2.48 3.66 -1.05
N LEU A 47 -1.96 3.05 -2.13
CA LEU A 47 -2.51 3.19 -3.48
C LEU A 47 -3.97 2.72 -3.54
N VAL A 48 -4.26 1.54 -3.01
CA VAL A 48 -5.63 0.99 -3.02
C VAL A 48 -6.56 1.84 -2.17
N ARG A 49 -6.14 2.26 -0.97
CA ARG A 49 -6.93 3.15 -0.11
C ARG A 49 -7.22 4.50 -0.77
N LEU A 50 -6.22 5.12 -1.35
CA LEU A 50 -6.37 6.41 -2.01
C LEU A 50 -7.34 6.35 -3.19
N ALA A 51 -7.26 5.28 -3.97
CA ALA A 51 -8.03 5.16 -5.20
C ALA A 51 -9.44 4.61 -4.99
N LEU A 52 -9.66 3.78 -3.98
CA LEU A 52 -10.88 2.97 -3.83
C LEU A 52 -11.48 2.99 -2.42
N GLY A 53 -10.90 3.73 -1.45
CA GLY A 53 -11.28 3.66 -0.04
C GLY A 53 -12.72 4.02 0.32
N ASP A 54 -13.48 4.60 -0.61
CA ASP A 54 -14.92 4.84 -0.50
C ASP A 54 -15.78 3.63 -0.88
N ARG A 55 -15.18 2.57 -1.48
CA ARG A 55 -15.85 1.40 -2.03
C ARG A 55 -15.31 0.07 -1.53
N VAL A 56 -14.17 0.08 -0.85
CA VAL A 56 -13.47 -1.13 -0.41
C VAL A 56 -12.97 -0.99 1.02
N ILE A 57 -12.99 -2.09 1.76
CA ILE A 57 -12.26 -2.23 3.02
C ILE A 57 -10.90 -2.84 2.69
N VAL A 58 -9.83 -2.23 3.18
CA VAL A 58 -8.46 -2.64 2.90
C VAL A 58 -7.76 -3.03 4.20
N GLY A 59 -7.10 -4.17 4.19
CA GLY A 59 -6.26 -4.63 5.31
C GLY A 59 -4.85 -4.96 4.84
N THR A 60 -3.90 -4.87 5.76
CA THR A 60 -2.49 -5.23 5.56
C THR A 60 -1.97 -5.93 6.81
N GLU A 61 -1.57 -7.20 6.70
CA GLU A 61 -1.13 -8.05 7.82
C GLU A 61 -2.16 -8.32 8.93
N GLN A 62 -3.40 -7.85 8.81
CA GLN A 62 -4.45 -8.26 9.73
C GLN A 62 -4.79 -9.73 9.54
N PHE A 63 -5.02 -10.43 10.65
CA PHE A 63 -5.44 -11.82 10.60
C PHE A 63 -6.82 -11.97 9.95
N VAL A 64 -6.88 -12.81 8.93
CA VAL A 64 -8.10 -13.26 8.27
C VAL A 64 -8.40 -14.68 8.76
N TYR A 65 -9.32 -14.79 9.70
CA TYR A 65 -9.79 -16.06 10.24
C TYR A 65 -10.85 -16.67 9.36
N PHE A 66 -10.64 -17.91 8.91
CA PHE A 66 -11.58 -18.62 8.01
C PHE A 66 -12.19 -19.90 8.61
N ASP A 67 -11.92 -20.18 9.90
CA ASP A 67 -12.49 -21.30 10.62
C ASP A 67 -12.87 -20.85 12.04
N ALA A 68 -14.18 -20.73 12.30
CA ALA A 68 -14.70 -20.27 13.58
C ALA A 68 -14.39 -21.22 14.75
N SER A 69 -14.04 -22.48 14.46
CA SER A 69 -13.74 -23.50 15.48
C SER A 69 -12.23 -23.59 15.80
N ASN A 70 -11.37 -22.96 14.99
CA ASN A 70 -9.93 -23.10 15.15
C ASN A 70 -9.17 -21.79 14.88
N PRO A 71 -8.78 -21.04 15.94
CA PRO A 71 -8.10 -19.76 15.79
C PRO A 71 -6.68 -19.86 15.19
N LYS A 72 -6.13 -21.07 15.03
CA LYS A 72 -4.87 -21.27 14.32
C LYS A 72 -5.04 -21.28 12.80
N ARG A 73 -6.28 -21.33 12.33
CA ARG A 73 -6.60 -21.29 10.90
C ARG A 73 -6.87 -19.85 10.46
N CYS A 74 -5.81 -19.13 10.25
CA CYS A 74 -5.82 -17.75 9.77
C CYS A 74 -4.73 -17.55 8.71
N LEU A 75 -4.91 -16.49 7.95
CA LEU A 75 -3.94 -15.93 7.01
C LEU A 75 -3.68 -14.48 7.41
N ALA A 76 -2.52 -13.96 7.07
CA ALA A 76 -2.20 -12.54 7.18
C ALA A 76 -1.60 -12.10 5.84
N PRO A 77 -2.44 -11.76 4.86
CA PRO A 77 -1.96 -11.31 3.55
C PRO A 77 -1.31 -9.93 3.65
N ASP A 78 -0.32 -9.67 2.81
CA ASP A 78 0.30 -8.35 2.69
C ASP A 78 -0.70 -7.27 2.29
N LEU A 79 -1.71 -7.64 1.50
CA LEU A 79 -2.88 -6.83 1.25
C LEU A 79 -4.11 -7.72 1.13
N MET A 80 -5.20 -7.33 1.79
CA MET A 80 -6.54 -7.86 1.51
C MET A 80 -7.48 -6.74 1.09
N VAL A 81 -8.39 -7.05 0.18
CA VAL A 81 -9.43 -6.10 -0.26
C VAL A 81 -10.80 -6.79 -0.20
N TRP A 82 -11.72 -6.17 0.49
CA TRP A 82 -13.13 -6.52 0.47
C TRP A 82 -13.94 -5.39 -0.19
N VAL A 83 -14.71 -5.72 -1.22
CA VAL A 83 -15.47 -4.74 -2.03
C VAL A 83 -16.90 -4.67 -1.54
N GLY A 84 -17.45 -3.48 -1.39
CA GLY A 84 -18.87 -3.26 -1.11
C GLY A 84 -19.16 -2.34 0.07
N ALA A 85 -18.16 -1.79 0.74
CA ALA A 85 -18.31 -0.79 1.77
C ALA A 85 -17.10 0.16 1.80
N PRO A 86 -17.26 1.37 2.37
CA PRO A 86 -16.15 2.26 2.67
C PRO A 86 -15.16 1.63 3.65
N ASP A 87 -13.89 2.05 3.54
CA ASP A 87 -12.82 1.58 4.42
C ASP A 87 -13.10 1.90 5.89
N GLU A 88 -12.82 0.93 6.76
CA GLU A 88 -13.03 1.02 8.20
C GLU A 88 -11.86 0.43 8.99
N ILE A 89 -11.73 0.83 10.24
CA ILE A 89 -10.71 0.27 11.16
C ILE A 89 -11.22 -1.05 11.73
N PHE A 90 -10.41 -2.11 11.61
CA PHE A 90 -10.70 -3.42 12.21
C PHE A 90 -9.41 -4.07 12.74
N GLY A 91 -9.53 -4.89 13.79
CA GLY A 91 -8.38 -5.60 14.37
C GLY A 91 -8.10 -6.95 13.69
N ALA A 92 -9.16 -7.67 13.32
CA ALA A 92 -9.08 -8.94 12.62
C ALA A 92 -10.31 -9.13 11.73
N TRP A 93 -10.15 -9.89 10.64
CA TRP A 93 -11.22 -10.20 9.69
C TRP A 93 -11.73 -11.62 9.92
N LYS A 94 -13.00 -11.78 10.19
CA LYS A 94 -13.64 -13.08 10.37
C LYS A 94 -14.58 -13.37 9.21
N VAL A 95 -14.22 -14.37 8.41
CA VAL A 95 -14.94 -14.70 7.18
C VAL A 95 -16.40 -15.06 7.42
N TRP A 96 -16.74 -15.72 8.53
CA TRP A 96 -18.13 -16.07 8.87
C TRP A 96 -18.99 -14.87 9.28
N GLU A 97 -18.40 -13.73 9.63
CA GLU A 97 -19.10 -12.50 9.97
C GLU A 97 -19.24 -11.55 8.77
N ARG A 98 -18.22 -11.51 7.90
CA ARG A 98 -18.05 -10.47 6.87
C ARG A 98 -17.94 -11.00 5.44
N GLY A 99 -17.84 -12.31 5.27
CA GLY A 99 -17.50 -12.94 3.99
C GLY A 99 -15.99 -12.97 3.73
N ALA A 100 -15.58 -13.74 2.74
CA ALA A 100 -14.18 -13.82 2.34
C ALA A 100 -13.72 -12.52 1.65
N PRO A 101 -12.46 -12.09 1.82
CA PRO A 101 -11.89 -11.04 1.00
C PRO A 101 -12.03 -11.36 -0.48
N HIS A 102 -12.27 -10.34 -1.30
CA HIS A 102 -12.35 -10.52 -2.75
C HIS A 102 -10.96 -10.73 -3.35
N VAL A 103 -9.98 -10.00 -2.86
CA VAL A 103 -8.60 -10.05 -3.33
C VAL A 103 -7.66 -10.23 -2.15
N ALA A 104 -6.64 -11.06 -2.32
CA ALA A 104 -5.49 -11.14 -1.43
C ALA A 104 -4.21 -11.01 -2.25
N VAL A 105 -3.26 -10.21 -1.78
CA VAL A 105 -1.94 -10.05 -2.40
C VAL A 105 -0.86 -10.49 -1.43
N GLU A 106 0.10 -11.23 -1.96
CA GLU A 106 1.32 -11.68 -1.28
C GLU A 106 2.53 -11.13 -2.02
N ILE A 107 3.37 -10.41 -1.32
CA ILE A 107 4.63 -9.87 -1.82
C ILE A 107 5.74 -10.79 -1.30
N VAL A 108 6.49 -11.40 -2.20
CA VAL A 108 7.55 -12.34 -1.82
C VAL A 108 8.68 -11.59 -1.12
N SER A 109 9.00 -12.03 0.09
CA SER A 109 10.14 -11.57 0.85
C SER A 109 11.33 -12.52 0.67
N PRO A 110 12.58 -12.06 0.82
CA PRO A 110 13.75 -12.95 0.90
C PRO A 110 13.66 -14.00 2.00
N SER A 111 12.90 -13.75 3.08
CA SER A 111 12.60 -14.71 4.13
C SER A 111 11.69 -15.87 3.68
N ASP A 112 11.00 -15.73 2.54
CA ASP A 112 10.18 -16.78 1.93
C ASP A 112 11.00 -17.78 1.09
N ALA A 113 12.32 -17.84 1.30
CA ALA A 113 13.22 -18.74 0.57
C ALA A 113 12.75 -20.21 0.61
N PRO A 114 13.03 -21.02 -0.42
CA PRO A 114 12.62 -22.42 -0.49
C PRO A 114 13.14 -23.24 0.70
N PRO A 115 12.30 -24.19 1.20
CA PRO A 115 11.02 -24.59 0.64
C PRO A 115 9.86 -23.74 1.14
N SER A 116 9.55 -22.66 0.42
CA SER A 116 8.37 -21.86 0.76
C SER A 116 7.12 -22.76 0.76
N PRO A 117 6.29 -22.72 1.80
CA PRO A 117 5.06 -23.51 1.89
C PRO A 117 3.93 -22.93 1.03
N TRP A 118 4.26 -22.30 -0.12
CA TRP A 118 3.29 -21.61 -0.97
C TRP A 118 2.08 -22.46 -1.33
N LYS A 119 2.31 -23.74 -1.68
CA LYS A 119 1.21 -24.65 -1.97
C LYS A 119 0.23 -24.76 -0.80
N LYS A 120 0.74 -24.91 0.42
CA LYS A 120 -0.09 -24.95 1.62
C LYS A 120 -0.80 -23.61 1.88
N LYS A 121 -0.13 -22.49 1.65
CA LYS A 121 -0.74 -21.15 1.77
C LYS A 121 -1.86 -20.96 0.75
N LEU A 122 -1.66 -21.41 -0.50
CA LEU A 122 -2.69 -21.38 -1.53
C LEU A 122 -3.90 -22.27 -1.17
N GLU A 123 -3.69 -23.47 -0.62
CA GLU A 123 -4.76 -24.33 -0.10
C GLU A 123 -5.55 -23.64 1.02
N GLN A 124 -4.91 -22.84 1.87
CA GLN A 124 -5.59 -22.05 2.89
C GLN A 124 -6.43 -20.93 2.27
N TYR A 125 -5.96 -20.27 1.19
CA TYR A 125 -6.74 -19.29 0.44
C TYR A 125 -7.96 -19.92 -0.25
N VAL A 126 -7.82 -21.15 -0.76
CA VAL A 126 -8.98 -21.92 -1.28
C VAL A 126 -10.03 -22.09 -0.19
N GLN A 127 -9.62 -22.51 1.02
CA GLN A 127 -10.51 -22.73 2.15
C GLN A 127 -11.09 -21.43 2.71
N CYS A 128 -10.33 -20.34 2.69
CA CYS A 128 -10.76 -19.01 3.08
C CYS A 128 -11.87 -18.47 2.19
N GLY A 129 -11.91 -18.87 0.92
CA GLY A 129 -12.93 -18.40 -0.01
C GLY A 129 -12.55 -17.16 -0.82
N VAL A 130 -11.31 -16.72 -0.79
CA VAL A 130 -10.80 -15.57 -1.56
C VAL A 130 -11.07 -15.78 -3.05
N ARG A 131 -11.47 -14.71 -3.76
CA ARG A 131 -11.81 -14.80 -5.20
C ARG A 131 -10.60 -14.71 -6.11
N GLU A 132 -9.66 -13.81 -5.79
CA GLU A 132 -8.42 -13.63 -6.54
C GLU A 132 -7.24 -13.58 -5.57
N VAL A 133 -6.19 -14.35 -5.85
CA VAL A 133 -4.93 -14.30 -5.12
C VAL A 133 -3.83 -13.86 -6.07
N VAL A 134 -3.11 -12.83 -5.70
CA VAL A 134 -1.99 -12.27 -6.44
C VAL A 134 -0.70 -12.52 -5.68
N ARG A 135 0.30 -13.11 -6.32
CA ARG A 135 1.64 -13.26 -5.77
C ARG A 135 2.63 -12.45 -6.60
N PHE A 136 3.26 -11.49 -5.97
CA PHE A 136 4.23 -10.60 -6.59
C PHE A 136 5.63 -10.85 -6.01
N ASP A 137 6.60 -11.10 -6.88
CA ASP A 137 8.01 -11.28 -6.52
C ASP A 137 8.85 -10.16 -7.15
N PRO A 138 9.26 -9.15 -6.36
CA PRO A 138 9.95 -7.98 -6.89
C PRO A 138 11.36 -8.28 -7.39
N VAL A 139 11.99 -9.37 -6.96
CA VAL A 139 13.39 -9.69 -7.25
C VAL A 139 13.57 -10.88 -8.20
N ALA A 140 12.50 -11.65 -8.46
CA ALA A 140 12.57 -12.80 -9.36
C ALA A 140 12.95 -12.39 -10.78
N LYS A 141 13.73 -13.24 -11.45
CA LYS A 141 14.06 -13.03 -12.88
C LYS A 141 12.92 -13.44 -13.81
N LYS A 142 12.10 -14.42 -13.39
CA LYS A 142 10.93 -14.95 -14.11
C LYS A 142 9.79 -15.17 -13.12
N GLY A 143 8.55 -15.13 -13.63
CA GLY A 143 7.37 -15.39 -12.78
C GLY A 143 7.18 -14.33 -11.69
N ARG A 144 7.50 -13.08 -12.01
CA ARG A 144 7.39 -11.95 -11.06
C ARG A 144 5.97 -11.66 -10.59
N LEU A 145 5.00 -11.99 -11.42
CA LEU A 145 3.59 -11.90 -11.12
C LEU A 145 2.95 -13.25 -11.38
N ARG A 146 2.13 -13.72 -10.43
CA ARG A 146 1.28 -14.89 -10.59
C ARG A 146 -0.08 -14.56 -9.99
N ILE A 147 -1.14 -14.98 -10.67
CA ILE A 147 -2.52 -14.69 -10.28
C ILE A 147 -3.31 -15.99 -10.31
N TRP A 148 -4.15 -16.20 -9.31
CA TRP A 148 -5.09 -17.31 -9.24
C TRP A 148 -6.49 -16.76 -9.09
N ASP A 149 -7.41 -17.28 -9.89
CA ASP A 149 -8.82 -16.96 -9.83
C ASP A 149 -9.61 -18.11 -9.23
N ARG A 150 -10.67 -17.79 -8.51
CA ARG A 150 -11.60 -18.80 -8.04
C ARG A 150 -12.51 -19.27 -9.15
N ILE A 151 -12.33 -20.52 -9.58
CA ILE A 151 -13.15 -21.21 -10.59
C ILE A 151 -13.67 -22.49 -9.97
N GLU A 152 -14.99 -22.67 -9.97
CA GLU A 152 -15.66 -23.86 -9.42
C GLU A 152 -15.23 -24.26 -8.00
N GLY A 153 -14.89 -23.24 -7.19
CA GLY A 153 -14.51 -23.44 -5.78
C GLY A 153 -13.01 -23.61 -5.53
N ASP A 154 -12.20 -23.79 -6.57
CA ASP A 154 -10.73 -23.89 -6.49
C ASP A 154 -10.04 -22.61 -6.99
N LEU A 155 -8.76 -22.43 -6.64
CA LEU A 155 -7.91 -21.36 -7.15
C LEU A 155 -7.07 -21.87 -8.32
N VAL A 156 -7.44 -21.46 -9.53
CA VAL A 156 -6.79 -21.84 -10.78
C VAL A 156 -5.82 -20.74 -11.22
N GLU A 157 -4.58 -21.09 -11.52
CA GLU A 157 -3.58 -20.13 -11.97
C GLU A 157 -3.91 -19.59 -13.36
N ARG A 158 -3.92 -18.25 -13.47
CA ARG A 158 -4.14 -17.52 -14.72
C ARG A 158 -2.84 -17.46 -15.53
N ASP A 159 -2.94 -17.54 -16.84
CA ASP A 159 -1.81 -17.19 -17.71
C ASP A 159 -1.58 -15.68 -17.71
N VAL A 160 -0.43 -15.29 -17.20
CA VAL A 160 0.04 -13.89 -17.11
C VAL A 160 1.30 -13.66 -17.97
N SER A 161 1.48 -14.46 -19.02
CA SER A 161 2.63 -14.33 -19.93
C SER A 161 2.59 -13.07 -20.81
N SER A 162 1.41 -12.47 -20.99
CA SER A 162 1.25 -11.20 -21.69
C SER A 162 1.92 -10.05 -20.91
N PRO A 163 2.59 -9.12 -21.59
CA PRO A 163 3.10 -7.89 -20.96
C PRO A 163 2.00 -6.88 -20.62
N ALA A 164 0.78 -7.08 -21.10
CA ALA A 164 -0.38 -6.24 -20.77
C ALA A 164 -0.78 -6.41 -19.30
N GLY A 165 -1.51 -5.43 -18.78
CA GLY A 165 -2.11 -5.52 -17.46
C GLY A 165 -3.15 -6.64 -17.38
N HIS A 166 -3.30 -7.19 -16.19
CA HIS A 166 -4.19 -8.33 -15.92
C HIS A 166 -5.40 -7.86 -15.12
N LEU A 167 -6.60 -7.99 -15.71
CA LEU A 167 -7.86 -7.54 -15.09
C LEU A 167 -8.08 -8.23 -13.74
N CYS A 168 -8.31 -7.44 -12.71
CA CYS A 168 -8.91 -7.85 -11.45
C CYS A 168 -10.40 -7.54 -11.51
N ASP A 169 -11.23 -8.57 -11.71
CA ASP A 169 -12.68 -8.40 -11.88
C ASP A 169 -13.33 -7.74 -10.66
N ALA A 170 -12.87 -8.07 -9.47
CA ALA A 170 -13.41 -7.52 -8.24
C ALA A 170 -13.19 -6.00 -8.10
N LEU A 171 -12.08 -5.49 -8.59
CA LEU A 171 -11.73 -4.07 -8.52
C LEU A 171 -12.12 -3.30 -9.80
N GLY A 172 -12.32 -3.97 -10.92
CA GLY A 172 -12.49 -3.35 -12.24
C GLY A 172 -11.24 -2.62 -12.72
N LEU A 173 -10.07 -3.09 -12.33
CA LEU A 173 -8.76 -2.48 -12.58
C LEU A 173 -7.77 -3.56 -13.04
N TYR A 174 -6.65 -3.13 -13.61
CA TYR A 174 -5.63 -4.03 -14.14
C TYR A 174 -4.38 -4.02 -13.27
N TRP A 175 -3.92 -5.20 -12.87
CA TRP A 175 -2.60 -5.38 -12.26
C TRP A 175 -1.52 -5.15 -13.30
N CYS A 176 -0.59 -4.23 -13.01
CA CYS A 176 0.53 -3.88 -13.88
C CYS A 176 1.83 -3.92 -13.10
N LEU A 177 2.92 -4.27 -13.77
CA LEU A 177 4.27 -4.16 -13.22
C LEU A 177 4.92 -2.88 -13.76
N THR A 178 5.44 -2.05 -12.87
CA THR A 178 6.18 -0.82 -13.22
C THR A 178 7.52 -0.78 -12.53
N VAL A 179 8.42 0.06 -12.99
CA VAL A 179 9.74 0.25 -12.36
C VAL A 179 9.77 1.61 -11.68
N ASP A 180 9.98 1.59 -10.37
CA ASP A 180 10.24 2.78 -9.57
C ASP A 180 11.75 2.98 -9.43
N PRO A 181 12.26 4.22 -9.49
CA PRO A 181 13.70 4.49 -9.42
C PRO A 181 14.33 4.14 -8.06
N VAL A 182 13.55 4.06 -6.98
CA VAL A 182 14.02 3.78 -5.62
C VAL A 182 13.70 2.34 -5.22
N LEU A 183 12.44 1.90 -5.43
CA LEU A 183 11.95 0.60 -4.97
C LEU A 183 12.17 -0.53 -6.00
N GLY A 184 12.55 -0.17 -7.24
CA GLY A 184 12.70 -1.13 -8.33
C GLY A 184 11.34 -1.58 -8.86
N LEU A 185 11.13 -2.89 -9.05
CA LEU A 185 9.88 -3.40 -9.57
C LEU A 185 8.75 -3.26 -8.55
N MET A 186 7.61 -2.72 -9.01
CA MET A 186 6.41 -2.50 -8.20
C MET A 186 5.18 -3.11 -8.87
N LEU A 187 4.27 -3.61 -8.05
CA LEU A 187 2.91 -3.95 -8.46
C LEU A 187 2.04 -2.71 -8.37
N ARG A 188 1.37 -2.35 -9.46
CA ARG A 188 0.51 -1.18 -9.58
C ARG A 188 -0.86 -1.59 -10.12
N LEU A 189 -1.80 -0.67 -10.03
CA LEU A 189 -3.11 -0.76 -10.66
C LEU A 189 -3.27 0.29 -11.76
N SER A 190 -3.90 -0.11 -12.87
CA SER A 190 -4.25 0.77 -13.99
C SER A 190 -5.73 0.69 -14.32
N ARG A 191 -6.26 1.73 -14.95
CA ARG A 191 -7.64 1.74 -15.49
C ARG A 191 -7.73 1.03 -16.84
N ASP A 192 -6.61 0.89 -17.52
CA ASP A 192 -6.52 0.23 -18.84
C ASP A 192 -5.51 -0.92 -18.84
N SER A 193 -5.70 -1.85 -19.77
CA SER A 193 -4.82 -3.02 -19.92
C SER A 193 -3.43 -2.70 -20.46
N ALA A 194 -3.21 -1.53 -21.05
CA ALA A 194 -1.90 -1.12 -21.54
C ALA A 194 -1.01 -0.52 -20.43
N GLY A 195 -1.60 -0.27 -19.25
CA GLY A 195 -0.88 0.34 -18.12
C GLY A 195 -0.56 1.83 -18.32
N LEU A 196 -1.30 2.52 -19.21
CA LEU A 196 -1.09 3.93 -19.50
C LEU A 196 -1.81 4.83 -18.49
N GLU A 197 -2.94 4.37 -17.94
CA GLU A 197 -3.73 5.08 -16.94
C GLU A 197 -3.50 4.51 -15.54
N LEU A 198 -2.25 4.54 -15.08
CA LEU A 198 -1.89 4.09 -13.74
C LEU A 198 -2.61 4.90 -12.67
N LEU A 199 -3.11 4.23 -11.64
CA LEU A 199 -3.56 4.91 -10.43
C LEU A 199 -2.34 5.55 -9.74
N PRO A 200 -2.43 6.83 -9.33
CA PRO A 200 -1.30 7.51 -8.72
C PRO A 200 -0.94 6.90 -7.36
N THR A 201 0.34 6.79 -7.08
CA THR A 201 0.82 6.55 -5.70
C THR A 201 0.51 7.76 -4.82
N LEU A 202 0.64 7.61 -3.51
CA LEU A 202 0.45 8.72 -2.60
C LEU A 202 1.41 9.88 -2.92
N GLU A 203 2.67 9.58 -3.22
CA GLU A 203 3.68 10.57 -3.57
C GLU A 203 3.39 11.28 -4.90
N GLU A 204 2.94 10.54 -5.91
CA GLU A 204 2.52 11.09 -7.20
C GLU A 204 1.31 12.01 -7.01
N ALA A 205 0.29 11.57 -6.27
CA ALA A 205 -0.89 12.36 -5.98
C ALA A 205 -0.56 13.64 -5.20
N GLN A 206 0.35 13.59 -4.24
CA GLN A 206 0.81 14.76 -3.50
C GLN A 206 1.57 15.75 -4.38
N ARG A 207 2.48 15.26 -5.24
CA ARG A 207 3.21 16.10 -6.20
C ARG A 207 2.27 16.80 -7.17
N ASP A 208 1.28 16.07 -7.69
CA ASP A 208 0.28 16.63 -8.60
C ASP A 208 -0.61 17.67 -7.91
N ALA A 209 -0.99 17.42 -6.66
CA ALA A 209 -1.76 18.39 -5.87
C ALA A 209 -0.96 19.66 -5.60
N GLN A 210 0.33 19.52 -5.26
CA GLN A 210 1.22 20.66 -5.04
C GLN A 210 1.43 21.48 -6.32
N THR A 211 1.63 20.81 -7.46
CA THR A 211 1.78 21.47 -8.76
C THR A 211 0.53 22.25 -9.14
N ARG A 212 -0.65 21.63 -9.01
CA ARG A 212 -1.94 22.30 -9.26
C ARG A 212 -2.15 23.50 -8.35
N ARG A 213 -1.80 23.37 -7.06
CA ARG A 213 -1.91 24.49 -6.11
C ARG A 213 -1.00 25.65 -6.54
N HIS A 214 0.23 25.39 -6.88
CA HIS A 214 1.17 26.42 -7.34
C HIS A 214 0.71 27.11 -8.62
N GLN A 215 0.17 26.35 -9.58
CA GLN A 215 -0.43 26.90 -10.80
C GLN A 215 -1.61 27.82 -10.48
N ALA A 216 -2.55 27.37 -9.65
CA ALA A 216 -3.70 28.18 -9.26
C ALA A 216 -3.30 29.46 -8.52
N GLU A 217 -2.30 29.41 -7.63
CA GLU A 217 -1.75 30.61 -6.95
C GLU A 217 -1.13 31.59 -7.96
N THR A 218 -0.44 31.08 -8.96
CA THR A 218 0.18 31.90 -10.02
C THR A 218 -0.88 32.58 -10.89
N GLU A 219 -1.89 31.82 -11.31
CA GLU A 219 -3.03 32.34 -12.08
C GLU A 219 -3.81 33.40 -11.30
N ALA A 220 -4.05 33.17 -10.01
CA ALA A 220 -4.72 34.14 -9.14
C ALA A 220 -3.93 35.47 -9.05
N ARG A 221 -2.61 35.40 -8.82
CA ARG A 221 -1.74 36.59 -8.80
C ARG A 221 -1.75 37.35 -10.11
N GLN A 222 -1.74 36.62 -11.24
CA GLN A 222 -1.83 37.26 -12.58
C GLN A 222 -3.18 37.94 -12.80
N ALA A 223 -4.27 37.29 -12.37
CA ALA A 223 -5.62 37.87 -12.46
C ALA A 223 -5.72 39.13 -11.61
N GLU A 224 -5.24 39.13 -10.37
CA GLU A 224 -5.22 40.32 -9.51
C GLU A 224 -4.35 41.45 -10.10
N ALA A 225 -3.23 41.14 -10.74
CA ALA A 225 -2.38 42.12 -11.39
C ALA A 225 -3.13 42.78 -12.59
N ARG A 226 -3.86 41.97 -13.40
CA ARG A 226 -4.69 42.49 -14.52
C ARG A 226 -5.82 43.40 -14.02
N VAL A 227 -6.48 43.01 -12.91
CA VAL A 227 -7.54 43.86 -12.31
C VAL A 227 -6.94 45.18 -11.85
N ARG A 228 -5.84 45.17 -11.09
CA ARG A 228 -5.15 46.41 -10.66
C ARG A 228 -4.73 47.29 -11.83
N GLN A 229 -4.24 46.71 -12.93
CA GLN A 229 -3.86 47.44 -14.14
C GLN A 229 -5.09 48.05 -14.82
N ALA A 230 -6.19 47.30 -14.92
CA ALA A 230 -7.44 47.82 -15.49
C ALA A 230 -8.04 48.98 -14.68
N GLU A 231 -8.05 48.83 -13.34
CA GLU A 231 -8.51 49.90 -12.42
C GLU A 231 -7.62 51.14 -12.49
N ALA A 232 -6.30 50.99 -12.62
CA ALA A 232 -5.40 52.12 -12.85
C ALA A 232 -5.70 52.81 -14.17
N ARG A 233 -5.98 52.06 -15.25
CA ARG A 233 -6.31 52.62 -16.53
C ARG A 233 -7.66 53.35 -16.55
N VAL A 234 -8.64 52.82 -15.84
CA VAL A 234 -9.94 53.49 -15.66
C VAL A 234 -9.74 54.85 -14.97
N ARG A 235 -8.97 54.88 -13.85
CA ARG A 235 -8.68 56.13 -13.15
C ARG A 235 -7.94 57.16 -14.00
N GLU A 236 -7.00 56.72 -14.86
CA GLU A 236 -6.32 57.61 -15.81
C GLU A 236 -7.31 58.25 -16.83
N LEU A 237 -8.16 57.40 -17.41
CA LEU A 237 -9.17 57.85 -18.39
C LEU A 237 -10.22 58.81 -17.78
N GLU A 238 -10.66 58.54 -16.54
CA GLU A 238 -11.57 59.44 -15.79
C GLU A 238 -10.89 60.79 -15.50
N ALA A 239 -9.60 60.78 -15.13
CA ALA A 239 -8.85 62.01 -14.91
C ALA A 239 -8.60 62.82 -16.19
N GLU A 240 -8.40 62.13 -17.35
CA GLU A 240 -8.33 62.80 -18.68
C GLU A 240 -9.66 63.40 -19.11
N LEU A 241 -10.76 62.69 -18.88
CA LEU A 241 -12.11 63.23 -19.18
C LEU A 241 -12.43 64.45 -18.33
N ALA A 242 -12.13 64.42 -17.04
CA ALA A 242 -12.35 65.56 -16.16
C ALA A 242 -11.53 66.83 -16.54
N LYS A 243 -10.42 66.70 -17.27
CA LYS A 243 -9.62 67.82 -17.76
C LYS A 243 -10.15 68.43 -19.08
N ARG A 244 -11.03 67.70 -19.79
CA ARG A 244 -11.55 68.10 -21.10
C ARG A 244 -12.97 68.70 -21.04
N GLY A 245 -13.65 68.58 -19.91
CA GLY A 245 -14.94 69.23 -19.61
C GLY A 245 -14.73 70.50 -18.77
#